data_ec2c5ff67a574b3a70154786052e5eef
#
_entry.id   ec2c5ff67a574b3a70154786052e5eef
#
_cell.length_a   1.000
_cell.length_b   1.000
_cell.length_c   1.000
_cell.angle_alpha   90.00
_cell.angle_beta   90.00
_cell.angle_gamma   90.00
#
_symmetry.space_group_name_H-M   'P 1'
#
loop_
_entity.id
_entity.type
_entity.pdbx_description
1 polymer ?
#
loop_
_entity_poly.entity_id
_entity_poly.type
_entity_poly.pdbx_seq_one_letter_code
_entity_poly.pdbx_strand_id
1 'polypeptide(L)'
;MNSSNKKIAILSDQLAGSLGGAESILLAAMDLYPEADLYTTVHREGFLPSPYDAKKVHTTFIQNLPFAVEKYKAYLPLMPLGVELFDLQRYDVLFSSHHSMIKGVIPRPDAYHVCYCHSPARYLWDMFWIYSDLNDFGFFKKLAVSGISSYLRMWDVTSANRVDRFIANSSFTAQRIKKFYGRDAHVLFPPVNTTKFHNNGTDDYYLIAGRLVAYKGFEMAIDTFNENGKPLVVIGNGPEFQKLKAKAKPNIKMLGRVDDATLIKCMNECKGFIFPGKEDFGIVMAEAQSAGKPVIALAAGGALDIVEDKKTGVLVENYNVQSFVKAIQLADDISWDAEYISLSTKRFDVEYFKDQLQDYIETPEYI
;
A
#
# COMPACT_ATOMS: atom_id res chain seq x y z
N MET A 1 -13.52 13.90 28.79
CA MET A 1 -12.94 12.75 29.52
C MET A 1 -11.43 12.83 29.27
N ASN A 2 -10.59 12.75 30.32
CA ASN A 2 -9.14 12.87 30.19
C ASN A 2 -8.59 11.77 29.26
N SER A 3 -7.88 12.16 28.23
CA SER A 3 -7.26 11.27 27.22
C SER A 3 -6.19 10.30 27.76
N SER A 4 -5.75 10.49 28.99
CA SER A 4 -4.58 9.81 29.57
C SER A 4 -4.81 8.37 30.09
N ASN A 5 -5.98 7.76 29.89
CA ASN A 5 -6.26 6.43 30.48
C ASN A 5 -7.07 5.47 29.57
N LYS A 6 -7.22 5.78 28.26
CA LYS A 6 -7.92 4.87 27.35
C LYS A 6 -7.03 3.66 27.03
N LYS A 7 -7.60 2.46 27.14
CA LYS A 7 -6.94 1.23 26.70
C LYS A 7 -7.09 1.05 25.20
N ILE A 8 -5.98 0.96 24.50
CA ILE A 8 -5.93 0.87 23.03
C ILE A 8 -5.47 -0.51 22.62
N ALA A 9 -6.12 -1.09 21.59
CA ALA A 9 -5.63 -2.24 20.87
C ALA A 9 -5.28 -1.84 19.44
N ILE A 10 -4.11 -2.26 18.97
CA ILE A 10 -3.67 -2.13 17.58
C ILE A 10 -3.89 -3.48 16.90
N LEU A 11 -4.53 -3.46 15.73
CA LEU A 11 -4.87 -4.66 14.97
C LEU A 11 -4.27 -4.58 13.56
N SER A 12 -3.66 -5.66 13.11
CA SER A 12 -3.09 -5.77 11.75
C SER A 12 -3.48 -7.09 11.11
N ASP A 13 -3.62 -7.13 9.78
CA ASP A 13 -4.09 -8.34 9.11
C ASP A 13 -3.17 -9.53 9.31
N GLN A 14 -1.96 -9.52 8.80
CA GLN A 14 -0.95 -10.57 9.04
C GLN A 14 0.44 -9.97 9.17
N LEU A 15 1.24 -10.53 10.05
CA LEU A 15 2.65 -10.16 10.28
C LEU A 15 3.54 -11.32 9.83
N ALA A 16 3.48 -11.68 8.53
CA ALA A 16 4.10 -12.91 8.02
C ALA A 16 4.77 -12.76 6.63
N GLY A 17 4.74 -11.58 6.03
CA GLY A 17 5.29 -11.32 4.70
C GLY A 17 6.69 -10.69 4.71
N SER A 18 6.85 -9.64 3.96
CA SER A 18 7.98 -8.70 3.99
C SER A 18 7.47 -7.34 4.45
N LEU A 19 8.27 -6.60 5.18
CA LEU A 19 7.95 -5.21 5.52
C LEU A 19 7.71 -4.39 4.25
N GLY A 20 6.65 -3.61 4.25
CA GLY A 20 6.22 -2.77 3.12
C GLY A 20 5.45 -1.54 3.60
N GLY A 21 4.68 -0.93 2.71
CA GLY A 21 3.96 0.31 3.02
C GLY A 21 2.86 0.18 4.08
N ALA A 22 2.24 -1.00 4.23
CA ALA A 22 1.23 -1.22 5.25
C ALA A 22 1.84 -1.27 6.66
N GLU A 23 3.04 -1.82 6.77
CA GLU A 23 3.75 -1.93 8.03
C GLU A 23 4.23 -0.57 8.55
N SER A 24 4.48 0.41 7.69
CA SER A 24 4.84 1.77 8.13
C SER A 24 3.73 2.43 8.96
N ILE A 25 2.46 2.17 8.60
CA ILE A 25 1.30 2.65 9.38
C ILE A 25 1.23 1.94 10.74
N LEU A 26 1.46 0.63 10.75
CA LEU A 26 1.48 -0.15 11.98
C LEU A 26 2.59 0.35 12.93
N LEU A 27 3.80 0.56 12.41
CA LEU A 27 4.94 1.05 13.21
C LEU A 27 4.65 2.46 13.75
N ALA A 28 4.09 3.36 12.93
CA ALA A 28 3.71 4.70 13.38
C ALA A 28 2.65 4.66 14.51
N ALA A 29 1.66 3.75 14.42
CA ALA A 29 0.68 3.57 15.49
C ALA A 29 1.31 2.99 16.76
N MET A 30 2.28 2.08 16.64
CA MET A 30 3.01 1.51 17.77
C MET A 30 3.94 2.53 18.44
N ASP A 31 4.49 3.49 17.68
CA ASP A 31 5.24 4.61 18.24
C ASP A 31 4.35 5.53 19.07
N LEU A 32 3.16 5.85 18.56
CA LEU A 32 2.19 6.70 19.27
C LEU A 32 1.64 6.03 20.53
N TYR A 33 1.45 4.71 20.49
CA TYR A 33 0.82 3.94 21.57
C TYR A 33 1.68 2.73 21.96
N PRO A 34 2.85 2.96 22.61
CA PRO A 34 3.80 1.89 22.95
C PRO A 34 3.21 0.85 23.92
N GLU A 35 2.23 1.23 24.74
CA GLU A 35 1.57 0.34 25.69
C GLU A 35 0.39 -0.45 25.09
N ALA A 36 -0.01 -0.17 23.84
CA ALA A 36 -1.13 -0.85 23.20
C ALA A 36 -0.81 -2.32 22.92
N ASP A 37 -1.76 -3.21 23.17
CA ASP A 37 -1.66 -4.61 22.78
C ASP A 37 -1.78 -4.76 21.25
N LEU A 38 -1.01 -5.69 20.68
CA LEU A 38 -1.01 -5.94 19.23
C LEU A 38 -1.72 -7.26 18.89
N TYR A 39 -2.68 -7.18 17.99
CA TYR A 39 -3.47 -8.32 17.50
C TYR A 39 -3.25 -8.52 16.00
N THR A 40 -3.11 -9.77 15.56
CA THR A 40 -2.97 -10.11 14.14
C THR A 40 -3.53 -11.49 13.84
N THR A 41 -3.82 -11.78 12.58
CA THR A 41 -4.33 -13.10 12.20
C THR A 41 -3.28 -14.19 12.35
N VAL A 42 -2.07 -13.95 11.81
CA VAL A 42 -0.89 -14.82 11.95
C VAL A 42 0.38 -13.97 12.10
N HIS A 43 1.34 -14.47 12.86
CA HIS A 43 2.60 -13.80 13.14
C HIS A 43 3.80 -14.71 12.88
N ARG A 44 4.78 -14.21 12.13
CA ARG A 44 6.10 -14.83 11.99
C ARG A 44 7.02 -14.25 13.04
N GLU A 45 7.64 -15.09 13.84
CA GLU A 45 8.67 -14.67 14.79
C GLU A 45 9.80 -13.90 14.09
N GLY A 46 10.25 -12.80 14.68
CA GLY A 46 11.26 -11.91 14.08
C GLY A 46 10.75 -11.04 12.93
N PHE A 47 9.43 -10.97 12.69
CA PHE A 47 8.87 -10.09 11.66
C PHE A 47 8.95 -8.62 12.04
N LEU A 48 8.67 -8.29 13.30
CA LEU A 48 8.74 -6.92 13.80
C LEU A 48 10.21 -6.52 14.04
N PRO A 49 10.63 -5.33 13.57
CA PRO A 49 11.97 -4.83 13.86
C PRO A 49 12.09 -4.35 15.31
N SER A 50 13.32 -4.26 15.83
CA SER A 50 13.58 -3.57 17.11
C SER A 50 13.16 -2.08 16.98
N PRO A 51 12.54 -1.49 18.03
CA PRO A 51 12.32 -2.01 19.39
C PRO A 51 11.01 -2.80 19.56
N TYR A 52 10.26 -3.08 18.50
CA TYR A 52 8.92 -3.70 18.57
C TYR A 52 8.96 -5.25 18.64
N ASP A 53 10.13 -5.85 18.44
CA ASP A 53 10.37 -7.31 18.45
C ASP A 53 10.01 -7.96 19.78
N ALA A 54 10.15 -7.24 20.89
CA ALA A 54 9.76 -7.71 22.23
C ALA A 54 8.25 -7.59 22.54
N LYS A 55 7.45 -6.98 21.64
CA LYS A 55 6.03 -6.74 21.87
C LYS A 55 5.24 -8.05 21.86
N LYS A 56 4.36 -8.21 22.86
CA LYS A 56 3.46 -9.36 22.90
C LYS A 56 2.43 -9.25 21.75
N VAL A 57 2.42 -10.26 20.89
CA VAL A 57 1.51 -10.34 19.75
C VAL A 57 0.44 -11.40 20.04
N HIS A 58 -0.83 -10.99 19.98
CA HIS A 58 -1.97 -11.89 20.09
C HIS A 58 -2.38 -12.34 18.68
N THR A 59 -2.51 -13.66 18.48
CA THR A 59 -2.85 -14.25 17.18
C THR A 59 -4.19 -14.98 17.23
N THR A 60 -4.79 -15.21 16.07
CA THR A 60 -5.97 -16.07 15.96
C THR A 60 -5.58 -17.55 16.17
N PHE A 61 -6.60 -18.44 16.35
CA PHE A 61 -6.36 -19.88 16.38
C PHE A 61 -5.71 -20.42 15.10
N ILE A 62 -5.81 -19.68 13.98
CA ILE A 62 -5.21 -20.04 12.69
C ILE A 62 -3.70 -20.18 12.82
N GLN A 63 -3.05 -19.41 13.70
CA GLN A 63 -1.61 -19.49 13.99
C GLN A 63 -1.15 -20.93 14.27
N ASN A 64 -2.02 -21.73 14.90
CA ASN A 64 -1.70 -23.11 15.33
C ASN A 64 -2.02 -24.17 14.25
N LEU A 65 -2.53 -23.76 13.08
CA LEU A 65 -2.82 -24.69 11.99
C LEU A 65 -1.55 -25.00 11.18
N PRO A 66 -1.51 -26.17 10.48
CA PRO A 66 -0.34 -26.55 9.71
C PRO A 66 0.07 -25.51 8.67
N PHE A 67 1.35 -25.11 8.65
CA PHE A 67 1.91 -24.14 7.70
C PHE A 67 1.18 -22.78 7.70
N ALA A 68 0.56 -22.39 8.81
CA ALA A 68 -0.27 -21.19 8.89
C ALA A 68 0.46 -19.92 8.48
N VAL A 69 1.73 -19.77 8.88
CA VAL A 69 2.53 -18.59 8.58
C VAL A 69 2.92 -18.51 7.11
N GLU A 70 3.31 -19.64 6.50
CA GLU A 70 3.74 -19.72 5.10
C GLU A 70 2.56 -19.71 4.12
N LYS A 71 1.46 -20.32 4.52
CA LYS A 71 0.28 -20.57 3.67
C LYS A 71 -0.99 -19.91 4.21
N TYR A 72 -0.90 -18.81 4.97
CA TYR A 72 -2.06 -18.13 5.58
C TYR A 72 -3.18 -17.84 4.58
N LYS A 73 -2.87 -17.60 3.31
CA LYS A 73 -3.87 -17.39 2.25
C LYS A 73 -4.81 -18.58 2.03
N ALA A 74 -4.36 -19.81 2.31
CA ALA A 74 -5.20 -20.98 2.22
C ALA A 74 -6.30 -21.01 3.30
N TYR A 75 -6.08 -20.28 4.41
CA TYR A 75 -7.00 -20.17 5.53
C TYR A 75 -7.94 -18.96 5.45
N LEU A 76 -7.95 -18.23 4.33
CA LEU A 76 -8.86 -17.09 4.14
C LEU A 76 -10.33 -17.38 4.50
N PRO A 77 -10.91 -18.57 4.20
CA PRO A 77 -12.28 -18.88 4.60
C PRO A 77 -12.51 -18.92 6.12
N LEU A 78 -11.47 -19.15 6.91
CA LEU A 78 -11.52 -19.21 8.37
C LEU A 78 -11.18 -17.88 9.04
N MET A 79 -10.61 -16.92 8.29
CA MET A 79 -10.20 -15.63 8.85
C MET A 79 -11.35 -14.85 9.51
N PRO A 80 -12.57 -14.81 8.94
CA PRO A 80 -13.71 -14.18 9.62
C PRO A 80 -13.92 -14.72 11.03
N LEU A 81 -13.99 -16.05 11.18
CA LEU A 81 -14.13 -16.67 12.50
C LEU A 81 -12.94 -16.35 13.40
N GLY A 82 -11.71 -16.38 12.85
CA GLY A 82 -10.51 -16.11 13.62
C GLY A 82 -10.51 -14.71 14.24
N VAL A 83 -10.83 -13.67 13.48
CA VAL A 83 -10.83 -12.29 13.97
C VAL A 83 -12.00 -11.98 14.91
N GLU A 84 -13.17 -12.61 14.70
CA GLU A 84 -14.33 -12.45 15.57
C GLU A 84 -14.17 -13.12 16.94
N LEU A 85 -13.24 -14.07 17.09
CA LEU A 85 -12.94 -14.72 18.36
C LEU A 85 -11.95 -13.95 19.25
N PHE A 86 -11.43 -12.81 18.82
CA PHE A 86 -10.63 -11.98 19.72
C PHE A 86 -11.48 -11.39 20.85
N ASP A 87 -11.04 -11.56 22.08
CA ASP A 87 -11.62 -10.88 23.25
C ASP A 87 -11.06 -9.45 23.33
N LEU A 88 -11.85 -8.50 22.88
CA LEU A 88 -11.52 -7.07 22.84
C LEU A 88 -12.34 -6.25 23.84
N GLN A 89 -13.06 -6.88 24.76
CA GLN A 89 -13.99 -6.21 25.68
C GLN A 89 -13.32 -5.22 26.65
N ARG A 90 -12.01 -5.34 26.85
CA ARG A 90 -11.24 -4.49 27.78
C ARG A 90 -10.72 -3.18 27.14
N TYR A 91 -10.88 -2.99 25.83
CA TYR A 91 -10.33 -1.84 25.13
C TYR A 91 -11.40 -0.78 24.86
N ASP A 92 -11.01 0.48 25.01
CA ASP A 92 -11.83 1.64 24.74
C ASP A 92 -11.70 2.11 23.29
N VAL A 93 -10.53 1.86 22.69
CA VAL A 93 -10.23 2.22 21.30
C VAL A 93 -9.59 1.05 20.59
N LEU A 94 -10.05 0.78 19.38
CA LEU A 94 -9.48 -0.17 18.44
C LEU A 94 -8.94 0.59 17.24
N PHE A 95 -7.66 0.40 16.93
CA PHE A 95 -7.06 0.88 15.68
C PHE A 95 -6.70 -0.29 14.78
N SER A 96 -7.32 -0.40 13.63
CA SER A 96 -7.04 -1.48 12.67
C SER A 96 -6.35 -0.97 11.41
N SER A 97 -5.17 -1.55 11.09
CA SER A 97 -4.46 -1.41 9.83
C SER A 97 -4.90 -2.53 8.89
N HIS A 98 -5.81 -2.20 7.95
CA HIS A 98 -6.64 -3.16 7.24
C HIS A 98 -6.39 -3.20 5.74
N HIS A 99 -6.20 -4.40 5.21
CA HIS A 99 -6.20 -4.67 3.76
C HIS A 99 -6.86 -6.02 3.40
N SER A 100 -7.32 -6.78 4.41
CA SER A 100 -7.96 -8.09 4.22
C SER A 100 -9.15 -8.29 5.17
N MET A 101 -8.98 -8.77 6.40
CA MET A 101 -10.07 -9.21 7.28
C MET A 101 -10.11 -8.54 8.66
N ILE A 102 -9.01 -7.93 9.12
CA ILE A 102 -8.83 -7.51 10.51
C ILE A 102 -9.86 -6.47 11.00
N LYS A 103 -10.41 -5.63 10.10
CA LYS A 103 -11.45 -4.66 10.47
C LYS A 103 -12.72 -5.32 11.03
N GLY A 104 -12.89 -6.62 10.75
CA GLY A 104 -14.09 -7.37 11.11
C GLY A 104 -14.12 -7.91 12.53
N VAL A 105 -13.25 -7.46 13.42
CA VAL A 105 -13.31 -7.75 14.86
C VAL A 105 -14.65 -7.26 15.45
N ILE A 106 -15.01 -7.83 16.61
CA ILE A 106 -16.23 -7.43 17.34
C ILE A 106 -15.81 -6.53 18.51
N PRO A 107 -16.01 -5.21 18.40
CA PRO A 107 -15.77 -4.27 19.50
C PRO A 107 -16.80 -4.39 20.60
N ARG A 108 -16.50 -3.86 21.78
CA ARG A 108 -17.49 -3.54 22.81
C ARG A 108 -18.42 -2.43 22.25
N PRO A 109 -19.71 -2.39 22.62
CA PRO A 109 -20.68 -1.45 22.05
C PRO A 109 -20.31 0.04 22.18
N ASP A 110 -19.58 0.41 23.22
CA ASP A 110 -19.11 1.78 23.51
C ASP A 110 -17.61 1.99 23.17
N ALA A 111 -16.93 1.00 22.60
CA ALA A 111 -15.57 1.17 22.11
C ALA A 111 -15.56 1.87 20.75
N TYR A 112 -14.55 2.72 20.54
CA TYR A 112 -14.38 3.47 19.30
C TYR A 112 -13.42 2.73 18.36
N HIS A 113 -13.89 2.33 17.17
CA HIS A 113 -13.10 1.59 16.19
C HIS A 113 -12.71 2.48 15.00
N VAL A 114 -11.43 2.81 14.90
CA VAL A 114 -10.84 3.52 13.76
C VAL A 114 -10.13 2.50 12.85
N CYS A 115 -10.48 2.50 11.57
CA CYS A 115 -9.89 1.60 10.58
C CYS A 115 -9.10 2.39 9.54
N TYR A 116 -7.78 2.26 9.55
CA TYR A 116 -6.95 2.68 8.43
C TYR A 116 -7.01 1.61 7.33
N CYS A 117 -7.74 1.91 6.28
CA CYS A 117 -7.98 0.97 5.18
C CYS A 117 -6.99 1.24 4.03
N HIS A 118 -6.03 0.33 3.86
CA HIS A 118 -5.11 0.37 2.71
C HIS A 118 -5.85 0.12 1.41
N SER A 119 -6.86 -0.72 1.46
CA SER A 119 -7.75 -1.07 0.36
C SER A 119 -8.84 -2.01 0.87
N PRO A 120 -10.10 -1.89 0.42
CA PRO A 120 -11.02 -3.01 0.46
C PRO A 120 -10.39 -4.24 -0.18
N ALA A 121 -10.63 -5.43 0.38
CA ALA A 121 -9.94 -6.67 0.02
C ALA A 121 -9.91 -6.92 -1.52
N ARG A 122 -8.82 -6.53 -2.20
CA ARG A 122 -8.73 -6.48 -3.68
C ARG A 122 -9.03 -7.83 -4.34
N TYR A 123 -8.60 -8.91 -3.70
CA TYR A 123 -8.84 -10.28 -4.19
C TYR A 123 -10.30 -10.72 -4.09
N LEU A 124 -11.16 -10.00 -3.35
CA LEU A 124 -12.61 -10.24 -3.31
C LEU A 124 -13.38 -9.36 -4.29
N TRP A 125 -12.86 -8.16 -4.60
CA TRP A 125 -13.56 -7.11 -5.34
C TRP A 125 -12.97 -6.93 -6.75
N ASP A 126 -12.36 -5.80 -7.00
CA ASP A 126 -11.94 -5.35 -8.33
C ASP A 126 -10.82 -6.17 -8.98
N MET A 127 -10.00 -6.87 -8.21
CA MET A 127 -8.97 -7.78 -8.73
C MET A 127 -9.32 -9.27 -8.58
N PHE A 128 -10.57 -9.59 -8.28
CA PHE A 128 -11.01 -10.97 -8.10
C PHE A 128 -10.62 -11.86 -9.30
N TRP A 129 -10.89 -11.40 -10.51
CA TRP A 129 -10.62 -12.17 -11.74
C TRP A 129 -9.12 -12.35 -12.02
N ILE A 130 -8.27 -11.44 -11.52
CA ILE A 130 -6.81 -11.52 -11.65
C ILE A 130 -6.24 -12.53 -10.66
N TYR A 131 -6.75 -12.52 -9.41
CA TYR A 131 -6.22 -13.39 -8.35
C TYR A 131 -6.81 -14.79 -8.34
N SER A 132 -8.03 -14.98 -8.85
CA SER A 132 -8.73 -16.27 -8.75
C SER A 132 -8.31 -17.28 -9.81
N ASP A 133 -7.73 -16.80 -10.92
CA ASP A 133 -7.28 -17.62 -12.07
C ASP A 133 -8.31 -18.72 -12.47
N LEU A 134 -9.58 -18.33 -12.43
CA LEU A 134 -10.71 -19.26 -12.54
C LEU A 134 -10.74 -20.00 -13.88
N ASN A 135 -10.03 -19.48 -14.90
CA ASN A 135 -10.05 -20.10 -16.24
C ASN A 135 -9.37 -21.47 -16.25
N ASP A 136 -8.38 -21.67 -15.37
CA ASP A 136 -7.62 -22.92 -15.26
C ASP A 136 -8.27 -23.96 -14.33
N PHE A 137 -9.41 -23.61 -13.69
CA PHE A 137 -10.08 -24.48 -12.74
C PHE A 137 -11.19 -25.30 -13.38
N GLY A 138 -11.29 -26.57 -13.02
CA GLY A 138 -12.46 -27.40 -13.34
C GLY A 138 -13.74 -26.88 -12.65
N PHE A 139 -14.91 -27.28 -13.18
CA PHE A 139 -16.23 -26.76 -12.77
C PHE A 139 -16.46 -26.75 -11.26
N PHE A 140 -16.16 -27.84 -10.54
CA PHE A 140 -16.39 -27.93 -9.08
C PHE A 140 -15.51 -26.99 -8.30
N LYS A 141 -14.24 -26.82 -8.68
CA LYS A 141 -13.32 -25.88 -8.02
C LYS A 141 -13.74 -24.43 -8.26
N LYS A 142 -14.20 -24.11 -9.47
CA LYS A 142 -14.81 -22.82 -9.80
C LYS A 142 -15.99 -22.51 -8.90
N LEU A 143 -16.91 -23.45 -8.74
CA LEU A 143 -18.10 -23.29 -7.90
C LEU A 143 -17.72 -23.08 -6.43
N ALA A 144 -16.79 -23.88 -5.90
CA ALA A 144 -16.30 -23.75 -4.52
C ALA A 144 -15.65 -22.39 -4.26
N VAL A 145 -14.72 -21.95 -5.13
CA VAL A 145 -14.06 -20.63 -5.02
C VAL A 145 -15.08 -19.50 -5.11
N SER A 146 -16.06 -19.59 -6.01
CA SER A 146 -17.11 -18.57 -6.15
C SER A 146 -18.01 -18.51 -4.92
N GLY A 147 -18.40 -19.65 -4.35
CA GLY A 147 -19.21 -19.72 -3.13
C GLY A 147 -18.50 -19.13 -1.92
N ILE A 148 -17.24 -19.52 -1.70
CA ILE A 148 -16.39 -18.96 -0.62
C ILE A 148 -16.21 -17.45 -0.80
N SER A 149 -15.92 -16.99 -2.02
CA SER A 149 -15.74 -15.56 -2.28
C SER A 149 -17.02 -14.76 -2.06
N SER A 150 -18.20 -15.34 -2.40
CA SER A 150 -19.50 -14.69 -2.12
C SER A 150 -19.75 -14.58 -0.62
N TYR A 151 -19.47 -15.63 0.15
CA TYR A 151 -19.54 -15.59 1.62
C TYR A 151 -18.61 -14.53 2.18
N LEU A 152 -17.36 -14.49 1.75
CA LEU A 152 -16.37 -13.52 2.23
C LEU A 152 -16.76 -12.09 1.87
N ARG A 153 -17.35 -11.83 0.69
CA ARG A 153 -17.86 -10.50 0.34
C ARG A 153 -19.01 -10.05 1.23
N MET A 154 -19.96 -10.94 1.51
CA MET A 154 -21.08 -10.62 2.44
C MET A 154 -20.53 -10.25 3.83
N TRP A 155 -19.60 -11.06 4.35
CA TRP A 155 -18.97 -10.80 5.63
C TRP A 155 -18.15 -9.50 5.62
N ASP A 156 -17.40 -9.24 4.55
CA ASP A 156 -16.56 -8.04 4.39
C ASP A 156 -17.41 -6.76 4.42
N VAL A 157 -18.55 -6.75 3.73
CA VAL A 157 -19.50 -5.63 3.75
C VAL A 157 -20.17 -5.50 5.13
N THR A 158 -20.65 -6.61 5.70
CA THR A 158 -21.37 -6.58 6.99
C THR A 158 -20.45 -6.12 8.12
N SER A 159 -19.20 -6.60 8.13
CA SER A 159 -18.21 -6.24 9.14
C SER A 159 -17.77 -4.77 9.06
N ALA A 160 -17.88 -4.13 7.90
CA ALA A 160 -17.59 -2.70 7.76
C ALA A 160 -18.51 -1.79 8.61
N ASN A 161 -19.70 -2.27 9.01
CA ASN A 161 -20.59 -1.55 9.91
C ASN A 161 -20.11 -1.52 11.37
N ARG A 162 -19.11 -2.33 11.73
CA ARG A 162 -18.49 -2.36 13.07
C ARG A 162 -17.40 -1.31 13.24
N VAL A 163 -17.06 -0.61 12.15
CA VAL A 163 -16.06 0.46 12.13
C VAL A 163 -16.77 1.81 12.30
N ASP A 164 -16.36 2.60 13.28
CA ASP A 164 -16.91 3.93 13.50
C ASP A 164 -16.35 4.92 12.49
N ARG A 165 -15.02 4.94 12.31
CA ARG A 165 -14.33 5.85 11.39
C ARG A 165 -13.41 5.10 10.44
N PHE A 166 -13.59 5.33 9.13
CA PHE A 166 -12.64 4.89 8.10
C PHE A 166 -11.65 6.00 7.76
N ILE A 167 -10.37 5.62 7.66
CA ILE A 167 -9.28 6.42 7.10
C ILE A 167 -8.79 5.67 5.85
N ALA A 168 -8.72 6.37 4.73
CA ALA A 168 -8.24 5.83 3.47
C ALA A 168 -6.83 6.35 3.16
N ASN A 169 -5.96 5.52 2.61
CA ASN A 169 -4.61 5.89 2.21
C ASN A 169 -4.54 6.80 0.97
N SER A 170 -5.67 7.02 0.29
CA SER A 170 -5.77 7.83 -0.93
C SER A 170 -7.22 8.17 -1.25
N SER A 171 -7.44 9.18 -2.08
CA SER A 171 -8.76 9.51 -2.62
C SER A 171 -9.35 8.34 -3.42
N PHE A 172 -8.50 7.58 -4.11
CA PHE A 172 -8.92 6.37 -4.84
C PHE A 172 -9.43 5.29 -3.90
N THR A 173 -8.76 5.05 -2.78
CA THR A 173 -9.21 4.09 -1.76
C THR A 173 -10.48 4.57 -1.05
N ALA A 174 -10.62 5.88 -0.78
CA ALA A 174 -11.86 6.43 -0.22
C ALA A 174 -13.06 6.18 -1.14
N GLN A 175 -12.90 6.37 -2.45
CA GLN A 175 -13.95 6.05 -3.44
C GLN A 175 -14.29 4.54 -3.43
N ARG A 176 -13.32 3.66 -3.24
CA ARG A 176 -13.56 2.20 -3.14
C ARG A 176 -14.26 1.81 -1.85
N ILE A 177 -13.92 2.44 -0.71
CA ILE A 177 -14.65 2.28 0.55
C ILE A 177 -16.12 2.69 0.36
N LYS A 178 -16.35 3.84 -0.26
CA LYS A 178 -17.71 4.30 -0.56
C LYS A 178 -18.44 3.34 -1.49
N LYS A 179 -17.77 2.83 -2.54
CA LYS A 179 -18.35 1.91 -3.52
C LYS A 179 -18.74 0.56 -2.92
N PHE A 180 -17.85 -0.05 -2.12
CA PHE A 180 -18.00 -1.43 -1.67
C PHE A 180 -18.64 -1.55 -0.29
N TYR A 181 -18.39 -0.58 0.61
CA TYR A 181 -18.91 -0.61 1.97
C TYR A 181 -20.06 0.39 2.22
N GLY A 182 -20.30 1.32 1.28
CA GLY A 182 -21.29 2.38 1.46
C GLY A 182 -20.91 3.43 2.53
N ARG A 183 -19.64 3.40 3.02
CA ARG A 183 -19.11 4.25 4.08
C ARG A 183 -18.27 5.39 3.51
N ASP A 184 -18.30 6.54 4.17
CA ASP A 184 -17.36 7.62 3.89
C ASP A 184 -16.03 7.35 4.60
N ALA A 185 -14.94 7.93 4.09
CA ALA A 185 -13.61 7.80 4.66
C ALA A 185 -12.86 9.12 4.57
N HIS A 186 -12.14 9.47 5.63
CA HIS A 186 -11.15 10.55 5.61
C HIS A 186 -9.90 10.09 4.86
N VAL A 187 -9.28 10.98 4.09
CA VAL A 187 -8.01 10.66 3.41
C VAL A 187 -6.85 11.09 4.30
N LEU A 188 -6.03 10.14 4.69
CA LEU A 188 -4.74 10.37 5.33
C LEU A 188 -3.70 9.55 4.58
N PHE A 189 -2.82 10.22 3.86
CA PHE A 189 -1.80 9.58 3.06
C PHE A 189 -0.81 8.80 3.94
N PRO A 190 -0.29 7.65 3.48
CA PRO A 190 0.65 6.85 4.27
C PRO A 190 1.96 7.59 4.51
N PRO A 191 2.63 7.33 5.63
CA PRO A 191 3.89 7.99 5.97
C PRO A 191 4.99 7.58 5.00
N VAL A 192 5.69 8.58 4.50
CA VAL A 192 6.89 8.44 3.66
C VAL A 192 8.07 9.04 4.41
N ASN A 193 9.18 8.32 4.49
CA ASN A 193 10.39 8.87 5.07
C ASN A 193 11.07 9.80 4.06
N THR A 194 10.57 11.03 4.00
CA THR A 194 11.03 12.06 3.05
C THR A 194 12.48 12.49 3.28
N THR A 195 12.99 12.31 4.50
CA THR A 195 14.35 12.73 4.86
C THR A 195 15.45 11.80 4.34
N LYS A 196 15.08 10.62 3.81
CA LYS A 196 16.04 9.69 3.20
C LYS A 196 16.49 10.11 1.79
N PHE A 197 15.69 10.96 1.12
CA PHE A 197 15.87 11.28 -0.29
C PHE A 197 16.31 12.74 -0.45
N HIS A 198 17.29 12.95 -1.32
CA HIS A 198 17.86 14.26 -1.59
C HIS A 198 18.15 14.43 -3.07
N ASN A 199 18.09 15.66 -3.56
CA ASN A 199 18.49 15.92 -4.95
C ASN A 199 20.03 16.00 -5.03
N ASN A 200 20.66 14.93 -5.51
CA ASN A 200 22.12 14.87 -5.68
C ASN A 200 22.56 15.16 -7.12
N GLY A 201 21.76 15.93 -7.86
CA GLY A 201 21.99 16.19 -9.27
C GLY A 201 21.12 15.30 -10.17
N THR A 202 21.41 15.27 -11.45
CA THR A 202 20.59 14.55 -12.43
C THR A 202 21.48 13.85 -13.44
N ASP A 203 21.49 12.51 -13.35
CA ASP A 203 22.07 11.65 -14.37
C ASP A 203 21.07 11.44 -15.53
N ASP A 204 21.58 11.08 -16.70
CA ASP A 204 20.74 10.90 -17.89
C ASP A 204 20.08 9.52 -17.96
N TYR A 205 19.26 9.19 -16.94
CA TYR A 205 18.40 8.00 -16.97
C TYR A 205 17.08 8.22 -16.22
N TYR A 206 16.04 7.54 -16.68
CA TYR A 206 14.78 7.40 -15.95
C TYR A 206 14.81 6.16 -15.05
N LEU A 207 14.03 6.18 -13.97
CA LEU A 207 13.95 5.10 -13.00
C LEU A 207 12.54 4.53 -12.89
N ILE A 208 12.44 3.21 -12.81
CA ILE A 208 11.25 2.51 -12.29
C ILE A 208 11.69 1.52 -11.22
N ALA A 209 10.99 1.49 -10.08
CA ALA A 209 11.35 0.61 -8.97
C ALA A 209 10.11 -0.05 -8.33
N GLY A 210 10.25 -1.32 -7.93
CA GLY A 210 9.22 -2.05 -7.21
C GLY A 210 9.21 -3.54 -7.52
N ARG A 211 8.17 -4.23 -7.01
CA ARG A 211 7.96 -5.65 -7.30
C ARG A 211 7.46 -5.81 -8.75
N LEU A 212 8.15 -6.66 -9.53
CA LEU A 212 7.83 -6.89 -10.94
C LEU A 212 6.62 -7.83 -11.09
N VAL A 213 5.44 -7.22 -11.04
CA VAL A 213 4.13 -7.85 -11.23
C VAL A 213 3.33 -7.08 -12.28
N ALA A 214 2.44 -7.75 -13.00
CA ALA A 214 1.77 -7.22 -14.18
C ALA A 214 1.07 -5.87 -13.96
N TYR A 215 0.35 -5.70 -12.84
CA TYR A 215 -0.44 -4.50 -12.59
C TYR A 215 0.39 -3.24 -12.29
N LYS A 216 1.69 -3.37 -12.02
CA LYS A 216 2.60 -2.21 -11.79
C LYS A 216 3.12 -1.57 -13.07
N GLY A 217 2.80 -2.12 -14.25
CA GLY A 217 3.08 -1.48 -15.54
C GLY A 217 4.54 -1.55 -15.99
N PHE A 218 5.38 -2.45 -15.43
CA PHE A 218 6.78 -2.59 -15.85
C PHE A 218 6.91 -2.92 -17.33
N GLU A 219 6.01 -3.73 -17.89
CA GLU A 219 6.01 -4.06 -19.32
C GLU A 219 5.76 -2.81 -20.17
N MET A 220 4.81 -1.96 -19.78
CA MET A 220 4.54 -0.68 -20.45
C MET A 220 5.76 0.25 -20.39
N ALA A 221 6.44 0.33 -19.25
CA ALA A 221 7.68 1.12 -19.14
C ALA A 221 8.77 0.59 -20.10
N ILE A 222 9.01 -0.72 -20.13
CA ILE A 222 10.00 -1.31 -21.02
C ILE A 222 9.64 -1.07 -22.50
N ASP A 223 8.39 -1.24 -22.89
CA ASP A 223 7.94 -0.98 -24.26
C ASP A 223 8.14 0.49 -24.65
N THR A 224 7.81 1.40 -23.74
CA THR A 224 7.99 2.85 -23.96
C THR A 224 9.47 3.22 -24.15
N PHE A 225 10.36 2.67 -23.31
CA PHE A 225 11.79 2.95 -23.42
C PHE A 225 12.49 2.17 -24.55
N ASN A 226 11.97 1.03 -24.94
CA ASN A 226 12.37 0.36 -26.17
C ASN A 226 12.03 1.16 -27.43
N GLU A 227 10.90 1.90 -27.41
CA GLU A 227 10.44 2.73 -28.52
C GLU A 227 11.25 4.02 -28.62
N ASN A 228 11.43 4.76 -27.51
CA ASN A 228 12.08 6.06 -27.53
C ASN A 228 13.63 6.02 -27.43
N GLY A 229 14.20 4.85 -27.09
CA GLY A 229 15.63 4.64 -27.00
C GLY A 229 16.35 5.31 -25.81
N LYS A 230 15.62 6.00 -24.93
CA LYS A 230 16.21 6.69 -23.76
C LYS A 230 16.68 5.69 -22.68
N PRO A 231 17.66 6.07 -21.84
CA PRO A 231 18.14 5.20 -20.77
C PRO A 231 17.07 4.98 -19.68
N LEU A 232 16.85 3.71 -19.31
CA LEU A 232 15.99 3.31 -18.21
C LEU A 232 16.74 2.39 -17.25
N VAL A 233 16.65 2.68 -15.96
CA VAL A 233 17.07 1.78 -14.87
C VAL A 233 15.82 1.14 -14.27
N VAL A 234 15.82 -0.19 -14.18
CA VAL A 234 14.74 -0.99 -13.60
C VAL A 234 15.26 -1.68 -12.34
N ILE A 235 14.67 -1.33 -11.19
CA ILE A 235 15.01 -1.91 -9.88
C ILE A 235 13.85 -2.76 -9.37
N GLY A 236 14.19 -3.98 -8.93
CA GLY A 236 13.23 -4.88 -8.30
C GLY A 236 13.30 -6.29 -8.83
N ASN A 237 12.50 -7.16 -8.20
CA ASN A 237 12.36 -8.55 -8.60
C ASN A 237 10.89 -8.97 -8.53
N GLY A 238 10.57 -10.07 -9.19
CA GLY A 238 9.19 -10.59 -9.22
C GLY A 238 9.00 -11.64 -10.30
N PRO A 239 7.78 -12.22 -10.39
CA PRO A 239 7.49 -13.28 -11.34
C PRO A 239 7.72 -12.89 -12.80
N GLU A 240 7.64 -11.59 -13.14
CA GLU A 240 7.83 -11.11 -14.51
C GLU A 240 9.29 -10.80 -14.87
N PHE A 241 10.26 -10.90 -13.93
CA PHE A 241 11.63 -10.46 -14.15
C PHE A 241 12.27 -11.07 -15.41
N GLN A 242 12.18 -12.37 -15.61
CA GLN A 242 12.83 -13.04 -16.76
C GLN A 242 12.19 -12.63 -18.09
N LYS A 243 10.85 -12.55 -18.14
CA LYS A 243 10.10 -12.09 -19.31
C LYS A 243 10.52 -10.66 -19.70
N LEU A 244 10.55 -9.77 -18.72
CA LEU A 244 10.87 -8.36 -18.91
C LEU A 244 12.33 -8.15 -19.31
N LYS A 245 13.25 -8.93 -18.72
CA LYS A 245 14.68 -8.90 -19.07
C LYS A 245 14.93 -9.34 -20.52
N ALA A 246 14.20 -10.36 -20.99
CA ALA A 246 14.31 -10.82 -22.37
C ALA A 246 13.77 -9.79 -23.39
N LYS A 247 12.85 -8.92 -22.96
CA LYS A 247 12.22 -7.88 -23.79
C LYS A 247 13.03 -6.57 -23.82
N ALA A 248 13.83 -6.30 -22.79
CA ALA A 248 14.60 -5.07 -22.64
C ALA A 248 15.70 -4.94 -23.69
N LYS A 249 15.77 -3.78 -24.37
CA LYS A 249 16.86 -3.42 -25.29
C LYS A 249 18.08 -2.89 -24.52
N PRO A 250 19.26 -2.67 -25.18
CA PRO A 250 20.51 -2.26 -24.52
C PRO A 250 20.45 -0.95 -23.72
N ASN A 251 19.51 -0.05 -24.02
CA ASN A 251 19.28 1.19 -23.28
C ASN A 251 18.58 0.97 -21.92
N ILE A 252 18.12 -0.26 -21.62
CA ILE A 252 17.40 -0.59 -20.39
C ILE A 252 18.27 -1.47 -19.50
N LYS A 253 18.62 -0.97 -18.31
CA LYS A 253 19.44 -1.66 -17.33
C LYS A 253 18.58 -2.30 -16.24
N MET A 254 18.47 -3.63 -16.27
CA MET A 254 17.73 -4.42 -15.27
C MET A 254 18.66 -4.78 -14.10
N LEU A 255 18.54 -4.08 -12.95
CA LEU A 255 19.41 -4.29 -11.78
C LEU A 255 18.97 -5.46 -10.89
N GLY A 256 17.71 -5.89 -11.00
CA GLY A 256 17.15 -6.86 -10.06
C GLY A 256 16.92 -6.23 -8.68
N ARG A 257 16.94 -7.07 -7.64
CA ARG A 257 16.85 -6.59 -6.25
C ARG A 257 18.19 -5.98 -5.84
N VAL A 258 18.15 -4.78 -5.35
CA VAL A 258 19.30 -4.04 -4.79
C VAL A 258 19.08 -3.77 -3.30
N ASP A 259 20.11 -3.31 -2.61
CA ASP A 259 20.01 -2.79 -1.24
C ASP A 259 19.38 -1.38 -1.22
N ASP A 260 18.98 -0.94 -0.03
CA ASP A 260 18.33 0.36 0.15
C ASP A 260 19.25 1.53 -0.24
N ALA A 261 20.56 1.43 0.02
CA ALA A 261 21.52 2.48 -0.31
C ALA A 261 21.62 2.69 -1.83
N THR A 262 21.63 1.60 -2.61
CA THR A 262 21.63 1.64 -4.07
C THR A 262 20.30 2.18 -4.62
N LEU A 263 19.16 1.78 -4.03
CA LEU A 263 17.85 2.32 -4.42
C LEU A 263 17.77 3.83 -4.19
N ILE A 264 18.15 4.29 -2.99
CA ILE A 264 18.17 5.71 -2.62
C ILE A 264 19.08 6.48 -3.57
N LYS A 265 20.30 5.97 -3.84
CA LYS A 265 21.21 6.59 -4.79
C LYS A 265 20.58 6.75 -6.16
N CYS A 266 20.02 5.67 -6.72
CA CYS A 266 19.37 5.72 -8.04
C CYS A 266 18.18 6.69 -8.06
N MET A 267 17.43 6.80 -6.95
CA MET A 267 16.32 7.73 -6.83
C MET A 267 16.81 9.19 -6.78
N ASN A 268 17.88 9.45 -6.03
CA ASN A 268 18.45 10.78 -5.86
C ASN A 268 19.11 11.32 -7.14
N GLU A 269 19.57 10.45 -8.04
CA GLU A 269 20.35 10.80 -9.22
C GLU A 269 19.56 10.69 -10.53
N CYS A 270 18.40 10.01 -10.57
CA CYS A 270 17.64 9.83 -11.81
C CYS A 270 17.12 11.17 -12.38
N LYS A 271 16.86 11.21 -13.68
CA LYS A 271 16.24 12.33 -14.37
C LYS A 271 14.76 12.49 -14.04
N GLY A 272 14.08 11.37 -13.84
CA GLY A 272 12.67 11.30 -13.47
C GLY A 272 12.27 9.87 -13.18
N PHE A 273 11.15 9.73 -12.50
CA PHE A 273 10.59 8.42 -12.13
C PHE A 273 9.39 8.10 -13.02
N ILE A 274 9.32 6.87 -13.57
CA ILE A 274 8.18 6.46 -14.38
C ILE A 274 7.33 5.42 -13.64
N PHE A 275 6.00 5.61 -13.64
CA PHE A 275 5.06 4.71 -12.99
C PHE A 275 3.79 4.49 -13.83
N PRO A 276 3.80 3.55 -14.79
CA PRO A 276 2.63 3.27 -15.63
C PRO A 276 1.54 2.47 -14.93
N GLY A 277 1.80 1.94 -13.73
CA GLY A 277 0.86 1.11 -12.99
C GLY A 277 -0.28 1.89 -12.31
N LYS A 278 -1.31 1.18 -11.89
CA LYS A 278 -2.38 1.71 -11.05
C LYS A 278 -2.27 1.13 -9.65
N GLU A 279 -1.92 1.94 -8.67
CA GLU A 279 -1.85 1.56 -7.25
C GLU A 279 -2.85 2.33 -6.39
N ASP A 280 -3.07 1.81 -5.17
CA ASP A 280 -3.97 2.47 -4.21
C ASP A 280 -3.38 3.82 -3.77
N PHE A 281 -2.08 3.88 -3.43
CA PHE A 281 -1.36 5.14 -3.20
C PHE A 281 -0.11 5.23 -4.08
N GLY A 282 0.88 4.35 -3.89
CA GLY A 282 2.12 4.35 -4.67
C GLY A 282 3.25 5.12 -3.99
N ILE A 283 3.63 4.69 -2.78
CA ILE A 283 4.66 5.32 -1.93
C ILE A 283 5.93 5.67 -2.73
N VAL A 284 6.37 4.80 -3.63
CA VAL A 284 7.59 5.00 -4.42
C VAL A 284 7.55 6.27 -5.29
N MET A 285 6.36 6.73 -5.72
CA MET A 285 6.22 8.00 -6.44
C MET A 285 6.48 9.19 -5.51
N ALA A 286 5.96 9.14 -4.28
CA ALA A 286 6.22 10.16 -3.27
C ALA A 286 7.70 10.16 -2.83
N GLU A 287 8.34 8.99 -2.74
CA GLU A 287 9.80 8.87 -2.51
C GLU A 287 10.60 9.55 -3.63
N ALA A 288 10.23 9.34 -4.90
CA ALA A 288 10.89 10.02 -6.02
C ALA A 288 10.71 11.53 -5.97
N GLN A 289 9.50 12.01 -5.65
CA GLN A 289 9.26 13.44 -5.48
C GLN A 289 10.01 14.02 -4.26
N SER A 290 10.22 13.25 -3.20
CA SER A 290 11.04 13.69 -2.05
C SER A 290 12.49 13.96 -2.46
N ALA A 291 13.01 13.22 -3.46
CA ALA A 291 14.30 13.49 -4.09
C ALA A 291 14.26 14.67 -5.10
N GLY A 292 13.15 15.39 -5.20
CA GLY A 292 12.97 16.46 -6.18
C GLY A 292 12.84 15.99 -7.63
N LYS A 293 12.48 14.70 -7.85
CA LYS A 293 12.40 14.12 -9.19
C LYS A 293 10.96 14.15 -9.72
N PRO A 294 10.74 14.60 -10.97
CA PRO A 294 9.42 14.57 -11.58
C PRO A 294 8.95 13.13 -11.80
N VAL A 295 7.66 12.90 -11.62
CA VAL A 295 7.04 11.59 -11.78
C VAL A 295 6.19 11.57 -13.05
N ILE A 296 6.44 10.64 -13.97
CA ILE A 296 5.59 10.38 -15.13
C ILE A 296 4.72 9.17 -14.82
N ALA A 297 3.43 9.38 -14.60
CA ALA A 297 2.54 8.34 -14.12
C ALA A 297 1.24 8.25 -14.91
N LEU A 298 0.63 7.06 -14.91
CA LEU A 298 -0.74 6.91 -15.39
C LEU A 298 -1.68 7.77 -14.53
N ALA A 299 -2.57 8.54 -15.15
CA ALA A 299 -3.58 9.35 -14.47
C ALA A 299 -4.65 8.47 -13.79
N ALA A 300 -4.26 7.63 -12.85
CA ALA A 300 -5.15 6.69 -12.18
C ALA A 300 -4.65 6.30 -10.78
N GLY A 301 -5.59 5.97 -9.89
CA GLY A 301 -5.25 5.56 -8.52
C GLY A 301 -4.60 6.69 -7.73
N GLY A 302 -3.67 6.34 -6.84
CA GLY A 302 -2.96 7.29 -5.98
C GLY A 302 -2.03 8.27 -6.71
N ALA A 303 -1.70 8.04 -7.98
CA ALA A 303 -0.94 9.00 -8.77
C ALA A 303 -1.65 10.36 -8.87
N LEU A 304 -3.00 10.36 -8.85
CA LEU A 304 -3.81 11.58 -8.86
C LEU A 304 -3.72 12.40 -7.55
N ASP A 305 -3.36 11.74 -6.46
CA ASP A 305 -3.15 12.41 -5.17
C ASP A 305 -1.69 12.90 -5.02
N ILE A 306 -0.73 12.28 -5.72
CA ILE A 306 0.70 12.55 -5.55
C ILE A 306 1.20 13.58 -6.56
N VAL A 307 0.81 13.42 -7.84
CA VAL A 307 1.38 14.19 -8.94
C VAL A 307 0.50 15.39 -9.29
N GLU A 308 1.07 16.58 -9.18
CA GLU A 308 0.51 17.79 -9.74
C GLU A 308 0.98 17.93 -11.20
N ASP A 309 0.04 17.77 -12.15
CA ASP A 309 0.38 17.74 -13.59
C ASP A 309 1.16 18.98 -14.01
N LYS A 310 2.28 18.79 -14.70
CA LYS A 310 3.24 19.81 -15.17
C LYS A 310 3.91 20.66 -14.10
N LYS A 311 3.73 20.32 -12.81
CA LYS A 311 4.43 20.96 -11.68
C LYS A 311 5.35 20.01 -10.95
N THR A 312 4.84 18.81 -10.60
CA THR A 312 5.64 17.78 -9.93
C THR A 312 5.80 16.51 -10.77
N GLY A 313 5.26 16.53 -12.00
CA GLY A 313 5.35 15.42 -12.94
C GLY A 313 4.39 15.58 -14.11
N VAL A 314 4.20 14.50 -14.87
CA VAL A 314 3.28 14.43 -16.02
C VAL A 314 2.29 13.28 -15.82
N LEU A 315 1.00 13.59 -15.88
CA LEU A 315 -0.08 12.61 -15.84
C LEU A 315 -0.47 12.13 -17.24
N VAL A 316 -0.44 10.82 -17.46
CA VAL A 316 -0.74 10.17 -18.75
C VAL A 316 -2.15 9.60 -18.70
N GLU A 317 -3.06 10.12 -19.52
CA GLU A 317 -4.46 9.69 -19.50
C GLU A 317 -4.67 8.32 -20.16
N ASN A 318 -3.96 8.04 -21.25
CA ASN A 318 -4.17 6.85 -22.06
C ASN A 318 -3.08 5.81 -21.80
N TYR A 319 -3.46 4.60 -21.40
CA TYR A 319 -2.55 3.48 -21.15
C TYR A 319 -2.06 2.86 -22.46
N ASN A 320 -1.15 3.53 -23.16
CA ASN A 320 -0.47 3.02 -24.35
C ASN A 320 0.93 3.62 -24.49
N VAL A 321 1.80 2.95 -25.22
CA VAL A 321 3.22 3.30 -25.41
C VAL A 321 3.38 4.72 -25.95
N GLN A 322 2.61 5.12 -26.96
CA GLN A 322 2.76 6.42 -27.61
C GLN A 322 2.43 7.59 -26.66
N SER A 323 1.45 7.41 -25.77
CA SER A 323 1.11 8.41 -24.76
C SER A 323 2.23 8.59 -23.74
N PHE A 324 2.86 7.50 -23.29
CA PHE A 324 4.01 7.56 -22.40
C PHE A 324 5.27 8.11 -23.08
N VAL A 325 5.52 7.79 -24.36
CA VAL A 325 6.62 8.41 -25.14
C VAL A 325 6.46 9.92 -25.20
N LYS A 326 5.24 10.41 -25.53
CA LYS A 326 4.96 11.85 -25.58
C LYS A 326 5.11 12.51 -24.18
N ALA A 327 4.65 11.85 -23.13
CA ALA A 327 4.77 12.36 -21.76
C ALA A 327 6.23 12.47 -21.30
N ILE A 328 7.09 11.49 -21.66
CA ILE A 328 8.53 11.54 -21.40
C ILE A 328 9.19 12.69 -22.18
N GLN A 329 8.80 12.90 -23.45
CA GLN A 329 9.29 14.03 -24.22
C GLN A 329 8.87 15.36 -23.60
N LEU A 330 7.60 15.50 -23.23
CA LEU A 330 7.10 16.68 -22.51
C LEU A 330 7.87 16.91 -21.20
N ALA A 331 8.15 15.84 -20.45
CA ALA A 331 8.91 15.93 -19.20
C ALA A 331 10.36 16.39 -19.42
N ASP A 332 10.96 16.07 -20.57
CA ASP A 332 12.30 16.55 -20.94
C ASP A 332 12.32 18.04 -21.29
N ASP A 333 11.20 18.57 -21.81
CA ASP A 333 11.08 19.97 -22.23
C ASP A 333 10.73 20.92 -21.05
N ILE A 334 10.27 20.39 -19.92
CA ILE A 334 9.93 21.16 -18.72
C ILE A 334 11.17 21.41 -17.86
N SER A 335 11.39 22.65 -17.48
CA SER A 335 12.35 23.01 -16.44
C SER A 335 11.72 22.78 -15.06
N TRP A 336 12.08 21.68 -14.42
CA TRP A 336 11.52 21.28 -13.13
C TRP A 336 12.11 22.06 -11.97
N ASP A 337 11.25 22.58 -11.09
CA ASP A 337 11.64 23.11 -9.78
C ASP A 337 11.75 21.95 -8.77
N ALA A 338 12.96 21.45 -8.61
CA ALA A 338 13.22 20.30 -7.74
C ALA A 338 12.92 20.59 -6.26
N GLU A 339 13.07 21.85 -5.81
CA GLU A 339 12.72 22.26 -4.45
C GLU A 339 11.22 22.23 -4.24
N TYR A 340 10.45 22.79 -5.18
CA TYR A 340 8.99 22.72 -5.15
C TYR A 340 8.50 21.27 -5.14
N ILE A 341 9.05 20.41 -6.00
CA ILE A 341 8.69 18.98 -6.05
C ILE A 341 8.94 18.32 -4.69
N SER A 342 10.11 18.51 -4.11
CA SER A 342 10.45 17.95 -2.80
C SER A 342 9.54 18.49 -1.69
N LEU A 343 9.31 19.81 -1.64
CA LEU A 343 8.44 20.43 -0.65
C LEU A 343 6.98 19.96 -0.73
N SER A 344 6.50 19.60 -1.92
CA SER A 344 5.14 19.07 -2.11
C SER A 344 4.89 17.77 -1.34
N THR A 345 5.96 17.03 -0.99
CA THR A 345 5.88 15.73 -0.28
C THR A 345 5.78 15.87 1.24
N LYS A 346 5.91 17.07 1.82
CA LYS A 346 5.78 17.29 3.28
C LYS A 346 4.46 16.78 3.86
N ARG A 347 3.40 16.81 3.07
CA ARG A 347 2.08 16.25 3.44
C ARG A 347 2.08 14.72 3.58
N PHE A 348 3.16 14.06 3.20
CA PHE A 348 3.37 12.61 3.36
C PHE A 348 4.38 12.28 4.45
N ASP A 349 4.94 13.28 5.13
CA ASP A 349 5.96 13.09 6.15
C ASP A 349 5.46 12.26 7.33
N VAL A 350 6.38 11.51 7.96
CA VAL A 350 6.06 10.59 9.06
C VAL A 350 5.49 11.32 10.26
N GLU A 351 6.04 12.48 10.64
CA GLU A 351 5.56 13.21 11.81
C GLU A 351 4.20 13.84 11.53
N TYR A 352 3.99 14.42 10.33
CA TYR A 352 2.66 14.89 9.92
C TYR A 352 1.61 13.76 9.97
N PHE A 353 1.97 12.57 9.49
CA PHE A 353 1.08 11.41 9.56
C PHE A 353 0.75 11.03 11.00
N LYS A 354 1.75 10.98 11.90
CA LYS A 354 1.53 10.63 13.31
C LYS A 354 0.60 11.62 14.00
N ASP A 355 0.81 12.91 13.81
CA ASP A 355 -0.03 13.97 14.40
C ASP A 355 -1.49 13.81 13.96
N GLN A 356 -1.74 13.62 12.65
CA GLN A 356 -3.07 13.41 12.12
C GLN A 356 -3.70 12.10 12.59
N LEU A 357 -2.92 11.00 12.62
CA LEU A 357 -3.41 9.71 13.09
C LEU A 357 -3.82 9.76 14.56
N GLN A 358 -3.02 10.44 15.39
CA GLN A 358 -3.33 10.62 16.79
C GLN A 358 -4.64 11.39 16.97
N ASP A 359 -4.86 12.47 16.23
CA ASP A 359 -6.11 13.24 16.27
C ASP A 359 -7.32 12.36 15.89
N TYR A 360 -7.22 11.55 14.83
CA TYR A 360 -8.29 10.65 14.42
C TYR A 360 -8.63 9.57 15.47
N ILE A 361 -7.64 9.09 16.22
CA ILE A 361 -7.80 8.06 17.23
C ILE A 361 -8.37 8.64 18.55
N GLU A 362 -7.90 9.85 18.93
CA GLU A 362 -8.23 10.45 20.23
C GLU A 362 -9.52 11.28 20.22
N THR A 363 -9.91 11.78 19.03
CA THR A 363 -11.08 12.64 18.85
C THR A 363 -12.23 11.89 18.15
N PRO A 364 -13.06 11.12 18.88
CA PRO A 364 -14.24 10.50 18.29
C PRO A 364 -15.20 11.57 17.77
N GLU A 365 -15.55 11.51 16.48
CA GLU A 365 -16.70 12.22 15.97
C GLU A 365 -17.93 11.39 16.36
N TYR A 366 -18.69 11.87 17.35
CA TYR A 366 -20.00 11.32 17.61
C TYR A 366 -20.92 11.77 16.48
N ILE A 367 -21.33 10.80 15.67
CA ILE A 367 -22.37 10.97 14.63
C ILE A 367 -23.74 10.98 15.31
#